data_0a53dbdb91c8a9ca7802eb4c5d3843ce
#
_entry.id   0a53dbdb91c8a9ca7802eb4c5d3843ce
#
_cell.length_a   1.000
_cell.length_b   1.000
_cell.length_c   1.000
_cell.angle_alpha   90.00
_cell.angle_beta   90.00
_cell.angle_gamma   90.00
#
_symmetry.space_group_name_H-M   'P 1'
#
loop_
_entity.id
_entity.type
_entity.pdbx_description
1 polymer ?
#
loop_
_entity_poly.entity_id
_entity_poly.type
_entity_poly.pdbx_seq_one_letter_code
_entity_poly.pdbx_strand_id
1 'polypeptide(L)'
;METLSNPRDKNELLLRFANVCADSQPRWGAMSAHQMICHLSDSFRGSLGEKYVSPARSVFKRTLLKWVALWVPLRWPHGVKTLPEMDQQQGGTPPSEFASDSEKFRILFERFCSSENEFAPHGMFGQMSRSERMRHAYLHIDHHLRQFGA
;
A
#
# COMPACT_ATOMS: atom_id res chain seq x y z
N MET A 1 -8.93 14.89 -6.84
CA MET A 1 -7.67 14.20 -6.44
C MET A 1 -8.08 12.96 -5.64
N GLU A 2 -7.72 11.79 -6.09
CA GLU A 2 -8.23 10.50 -5.62
C GLU A 2 -7.68 10.17 -4.22
N THR A 3 -8.52 9.59 -3.36
CA THR A 3 -8.18 9.27 -1.97
C THR A 3 -9.15 8.24 -1.39
N LEU A 4 -8.70 7.42 -0.45
CA LEU A 4 -9.59 6.47 0.24
C LEU A 4 -10.65 7.14 1.15
N SER A 5 -10.54 8.45 1.38
CA SER A 5 -11.61 9.19 2.06
C SER A 5 -12.84 9.43 1.16
N ASN A 6 -12.70 9.25 -0.16
CA ASN A 6 -13.79 9.37 -1.11
C ASN A 6 -14.40 7.98 -1.37
N PRO A 7 -15.70 7.75 -1.08
CA PRO A 7 -16.33 6.46 -1.29
C PRO A 7 -16.28 5.95 -2.74
N ARG A 8 -16.33 6.85 -3.72
CA ARG A 8 -16.24 6.49 -5.15
C ARG A 8 -14.85 5.93 -5.48
N ASP A 9 -13.80 6.62 -5.05
CA ASP A 9 -12.40 6.21 -5.31
C ASP A 9 -12.09 4.88 -4.60
N LYS A 10 -12.59 4.72 -3.35
CA LYS A 10 -12.51 3.48 -2.59
C LYS A 10 -13.16 2.31 -3.33
N ASN A 11 -14.40 2.49 -3.81
CA ASN A 11 -15.13 1.45 -4.52
C ASN A 11 -14.47 1.10 -5.85
N GLU A 12 -13.95 2.07 -6.59
CA GLU A 12 -13.21 1.84 -7.83
C GLU A 12 -12.00 0.90 -7.59
N LEU A 13 -11.19 1.17 -6.56
CA LEU A 13 -10.04 0.30 -6.26
C LEU A 13 -10.47 -1.12 -5.88
N LEU A 14 -11.57 -1.28 -5.12
CA LEU A 14 -12.07 -2.61 -4.76
C LEU A 14 -12.60 -3.39 -5.97
N LEU A 15 -13.24 -2.71 -6.93
CA LEU A 15 -13.67 -3.33 -8.19
C LEU A 15 -12.47 -3.77 -9.04
N ARG A 16 -11.45 -2.94 -9.13
CA ARG A 16 -10.20 -3.28 -9.84
C ARG A 16 -9.45 -4.41 -9.14
N PHE A 17 -9.38 -4.39 -7.81
CA PHE A 17 -8.78 -5.47 -7.02
C PHE A 17 -9.47 -6.82 -7.27
N ALA A 18 -10.79 -6.84 -7.46
CA ALA A 18 -11.54 -8.06 -7.75
C ALA A 18 -11.16 -8.72 -9.09
N ASN A 19 -10.50 -7.99 -9.99
CA ASN A 19 -10.00 -8.54 -11.27
C ASN A 19 -8.61 -9.18 -11.15
N VAL A 20 -7.94 -9.07 -9.99
CA VAL A 20 -6.63 -9.70 -9.77
C VAL A 20 -6.83 -11.16 -9.38
N CYS A 21 -6.22 -12.06 -10.14
CA CYS A 21 -6.23 -13.50 -9.91
C CYS A 21 -4.85 -13.99 -9.49
N ALA A 22 -4.78 -15.21 -8.96
CA ALA A 22 -3.51 -15.80 -8.50
C ALA A 22 -2.46 -15.94 -9.61
N ASP A 23 -2.90 -16.13 -10.85
CA ASP A 23 -2.10 -16.26 -12.06
C ASP A 23 -1.87 -14.94 -12.81
N SER A 24 -2.39 -13.82 -12.29
CA SER A 24 -2.15 -12.49 -12.88
C SER A 24 -0.65 -12.21 -12.96
N GLN A 25 -0.19 -11.83 -14.17
CA GLN A 25 1.22 -11.55 -14.42
C GLN A 25 1.55 -10.07 -14.22
N PRO A 26 2.67 -9.74 -13.58
CA PRO A 26 3.07 -8.35 -13.42
C PRO A 26 3.57 -7.76 -14.75
N ARG A 27 3.18 -6.54 -15.05
CA ARG A 27 3.69 -5.75 -16.18
C ARG A 27 5.12 -5.24 -15.95
N TRP A 28 5.55 -5.17 -14.69
CA TRP A 28 6.92 -4.80 -14.25
C TRP A 28 7.21 -5.36 -12.87
N GLY A 29 8.51 -5.46 -12.54
CA GLY A 29 8.96 -5.99 -11.25
C GLY A 29 8.89 -7.51 -11.18
N ALA A 30 9.26 -8.07 -10.03
CA ALA A 30 9.37 -9.52 -9.80
C ALA A 30 8.31 -10.09 -8.83
N MET A 31 7.47 -9.24 -8.27
CA MET A 31 6.44 -9.61 -7.30
C MET A 31 5.32 -10.38 -7.99
N SER A 32 4.89 -11.52 -7.43
CA SER A 32 3.68 -12.19 -7.87
C SER A 32 2.41 -11.45 -7.39
N ALA A 33 1.26 -11.73 -8.01
CA ALA A 33 -0.03 -11.18 -7.57
C ALA A 33 -0.32 -11.50 -6.09
N HIS A 34 -0.02 -12.71 -5.65
CA HIS A 34 -0.20 -13.12 -4.27
C HIS A 34 0.75 -12.37 -3.30
N GLN A 35 2.01 -12.21 -3.68
CA GLN A 35 2.96 -11.40 -2.91
C GLN A 35 2.50 -9.93 -2.81
N MET A 36 1.94 -9.36 -3.87
CA MET A 36 1.38 -8.01 -3.88
C MET A 36 0.25 -7.86 -2.86
N ILE A 37 -0.68 -8.81 -2.77
CA ILE A 37 -1.77 -8.80 -1.78
C ILE A 37 -1.22 -8.82 -0.35
N CYS A 38 -0.24 -9.67 -0.07
CA CYS A 38 0.43 -9.72 1.24
C CYS A 38 1.19 -8.42 1.54
N HIS A 39 1.86 -7.84 0.54
CA HIS A 39 2.55 -6.56 0.65
C HIS A 39 1.61 -5.41 1.01
N LEU A 40 0.48 -5.29 0.33
CA LEU A 40 -0.54 -4.28 0.63
C LEU A 40 -1.16 -4.50 2.02
N SER A 41 -1.38 -5.75 2.42
CA SER A 41 -1.85 -6.11 3.76
C SER A 41 -0.85 -5.69 4.84
N ASP A 42 0.44 -5.93 4.63
CA ASP A 42 1.51 -5.52 5.54
C ASP A 42 1.62 -3.99 5.64
N SER A 43 1.39 -3.27 4.54
CA SER A 43 1.35 -1.80 4.54
C SER A 43 0.22 -1.26 5.43
N PHE A 44 -0.96 -1.90 5.42
CA PHE A 44 -2.05 -1.55 6.33
C PHE A 44 -1.72 -1.90 7.77
N ARG A 45 -1.18 -3.09 8.05
CA ARG A 45 -0.76 -3.48 9.40
C ARG A 45 0.29 -2.52 9.97
N GLY A 46 1.28 -2.13 9.15
CA GLY A 46 2.26 -1.12 9.53
C GLY A 46 1.62 0.23 9.84
N SER A 47 0.64 0.65 9.04
CA SER A 47 -0.10 1.90 9.27
C SER A 47 -0.95 1.87 10.53
N LEU A 48 -1.55 0.72 10.86
CA LEU A 48 -2.36 0.49 12.07
C LEU A 48 -1.51 0.22 13.32
N GLY A 49 -0.17 0.17 13.19
CA GLY A 49 0.73 -0.12 14.32
C GLY A 49 0.82 -1.59 14.70
N GLU A 50 0.28 -2.49 13.89
CA GLU A 50 0.25 -3.95 14.12
C GLU A 50 1.50 -4.67 13.59
N LYS A 51 2.31 -3.99 12.80
CA LYS A 51 3.57 -4.50 12.26
C LYS A 51 4.65 -3.44 12.40
N TYR A 52 5.83 -3.86 12.87
CA TYR A 52 6.98 -2.96 12.93
C TYR A 52 7.39 -2.49 11.54
N VAL A 53 7.69 -1.21 11.45
CA VAL A 53 8.19 -0.56 10.22
C VAL A 53 9.41 0.26 10.58
N SER A 54 10.55 -0.04 9.98
CA SER A 54 11.80 0.69 10.24
C SER A 54 11.68 2.15 9.80
N PRO A 55 12.10 3.11 10.66
CA PRO A 55 11.97 4.54 10.35
C PRO A 55 12.99 4.99 9.30
N ALA A 56 12.58 5.89 8.43
CA ALA A 56 13.47 6.50 7.45
C ALA A 56 14.57 7.34 8.11
N ARG A 57 15.79 7.22 7.59
CA ARG A 57 17.01 7.80 8.19
C ARG A 57 17.16 9.32 8.07
N SER A 58 16.43 10.02 7.18
CA SER A 58 16.62 11.47 6.94
C SER A 58 15.30 12.23 6.97
N VAL A 59 15.17 13.18 7.90
CA VAL A 59 13.94 13.98 8.10
C VAL A 59 13.70 14.97 6.95
N PHE A 60 14.75 15.65 6.47
CA PHE A 60 14.61 16.69 5.44
C PHE A 60 14.21 16.12 4.07
N LYS A 61 14.89 15.05 3.64
CA LYS A 61 14.55 14.37 2.38
C LYS A 61 13.15 13.77 2.40
N ARG A 62 12.65 13.39 3.58
CA ARG A 62 11.30 12.84 3.77
C ARG A 62 10.19 13.82 3.41
N THR A 63 10.30 15.07 3.85
CA THR A 63 9.24 16.09 3.65
C THR A 63 9.07 16.44 2.18
N LEU A 64 10.18 16.70 1.46
CA LEU A 64 10.13 16.97 0.03
C LEU A 64 9.64 15.75 -0.77
N LEU A 65 10.18 14.56 -0.47
CA LEU A 65 9.78 13.33 -1.14
C LEU A 65 8.30 13.01 -0.90
N LYS A 66 7.82 13.18 0.35
CA LYS A 66 6.40 13.01 0.68
C LYS A 66 5.52 13.97 -0.13
N TRP A 67 5.91 15.25 -0.19
CA TRP A 67 5.15 16.24 -0.96
C TRP A 67 5.07 15.87 -2.44
N VAL A 68 6.19 15.53 -3.06
CA VAL A 68 6.24 15.08 -4.46
C VAL A 68 5.40 13.83 -4.67
N ALA A 69 5.55 12.82 -3.81
CA ALA A 69 4.86 11.54 -3.96
C ALA A 69 3.33 11.65 -3.83
N LEU A 70 2.84 12.60 -3.02
CA LEU A 70 1.41 12.72 -2.75
C LEU A 70 0.70 13.76 -3.64
N TRP A 71 1.40 14.83 -4.02
CA TRP A 71 0.72 16.02 -4.58
C TRP A 71 1.13 16.34 -6.01
N VAL A 72 2.26 15.83 -6.48
CA VAL A 72 2.63 15.99 -7.90
C VAL A 72 1.88 14.90 -8.71
N PRO A 73 1.18 15.27 -9.79
CA PRO A 73 0.38 14.33 -10.58
C PRO A 73 1.27 13.48 -11.50
N LEU A 74 2.31 12.88 -10.94
CA LEU A 74 3.19 11.96 -11.63
C LEU A 74 2.94 10.53 -11.16
N ARG A 75 3.06 9.59 -12.07
CA ARG A 75 3.06 8.16 -11.72
C ARG A 75 4.30 7.84 -10.89
N TRP A 76 4.11 7.06 -9.84
CA TRP A 76 5.24 6.59 -9.04
C TRP A 76 6.20 5.77 -9.91
N PRO A 77 7.51 5.96 -9.73
CA PRO A 77 8.51 5.24 -10.50
C PRO A 77 8.45 3.73 -10.19
N HIS A 78 8.75 2.92 -11.21
CA HIS A 78 8.88 1.49 -11.05
C HIS A 78 10.21 1.16 -10.36
N GLY A 79 10.28 0.00 -9.67
CA GLY A 79 11.53 -0.51 -9.09
C GLY A 79 12.00 0.20 -7.82
N VAL A 80 11.14 0.96 -7.14
CA VAL A 80 11.45 1.48 -5.79
C VAL A 80 11.60 0.29 -4.85
N LYS A 81 12.76 0.22 -4.17
CA LYS A 81 13.03 -0.87 -3.22
C LYS A 81 12.06 -0.80 -2.04
N THR A 82 11.41 -1.93 -1.79
CA THR A 82 10.57 -2.16 -0.62
C THR A 82 11.43 -2.30 0.63
N LEU A 83 10.93 -1.86 1.79
CA LEU A 83 11.58 -2.13 3.07
C LEU A 83 11.60 -3.64 3.32
N PRO A 84 12.68 -4.20 3.94
CA PRO A 84 12.79 -5.64 4.14
C PRO A 84 11.59 -6.27 4.87
N GLU A 85 11.03 -5.59 5.85
CA GLU A 85 9.86 -6.03 6.62
C GLU A 85 8.55 -5.99 5.82
N MET A 86 8.54 -5.36 4.66
CA MET A 86 7.41 -5.27 3.72
C MET A 86 7.63 -6.11 2.45
N ASP A 87 8.80 -6.74 2.33
CA ASP A 87 9.18 -7.59 1.20
C ASP A 87 8.89 -9.05 1.55
N GLN A 88 7.97 -9.70 0.82
CA GLN A 88 7.52 -11.08 1.06
C GLN A 88 8.61 -12.12 0.82
N GLN A 89 9.73 -11.73 0.22
CA GLN A 89 10.92 -12.57 0.07
C GLN A 89 11.91 -12.44 1.24
N GLN A 90 11.67 -11.49 2.17
CA GLN A 90 12.55 -11.21 3.31
C GLN A 90 11.78 -11.28 4.65
N GLY A 91 11.32 -10.14 5.16
CA GLY A 91 10.62 -10.02 6.44
C GLY A 91 9.13 -9.74 6.32
N GLY A 92 8.59 -9.66 5.10
CA GLY A 92 7.16 -9.51 4.84
C GLY A 92 6.39 -10.79 5.15
N THR A 93 5.07 -10.66 5.32
CA THR A 93 4.18 -11.82 5.52
C THR A 93 4.18 -12.69 4.26
N PRO A 94 4.62 -13.96 4.34
CA PRO A 94 4.63 -14.83 3.18
C PRO A 94 3.20 -15.16 2.72
N PRO A 95 2.99 -15.35 1.40
CA PRO A 95 1.72 -15.86 0.87
C PRO A 95 1.35 -17.23 1.48
N SER A 96 0.06 -17.44 1.76
CA SER A 96 -0.46 -18.72 2.29
C SER A 96 -1.49 -19.34 1.34
N GLU A 97 -2.69 -18.79 1.29
CA GLU A 97 -3.77 -19.21 0.38
C GLU A 97 -4.41 -17.96 -0.21
N PHE A 98 -4.51 -17.87 -1.54
CA PHE A 98 -4.83 -16.65 -2.27
C PHE A 98 -6.19 -16.05 -1.87
N ALA A 99 -7.24 -16.87 -1.76
CA ALA A 99 -8.56 -16.38 -1.40
C ALA A 99 -8.61 -15.89 0.04
N SER A 100 -7.98 -16.61 0.97
CA SER A 100 -7.86 -16.21 2.38
C SER A 100 -7.07 -14.91 2.54
N ASP A 101 -5.94 -14.77 1.85
CA ASP A 101 -5.11 -13.57 1.95
C ASP A 101 -5.77 -12.37 1.25
N SER A 102 -6.54 -12.59 0.18
CA SER A 102 -7.38 -11.56 -0.46
C SER A 102 -8.48 -11.07 0.49
N GLU A 103 -9.12 -11.97 1.24
CA GLU A 103 -10.12 -11.57 2.22
C GLU A 103 -9.51 -10.83 3.42
N LYS A 104 -8.34 -11.26 3.91
CA LYS A 104 -7.58 -10.52 4.93
C LYS A 104 -7.23 -9.11 4.47
N PHE A 105 -6.82 -8.94 3.21
CA PHE A 105 -6.59 -7.62 2.63
C PHE A 105 -7.85 -6.76 2.68
N ARG A 106 -9.02 -7.29 2.28
CA ARG A 106 -10.30 -6.55 2.31
C ARG A 106 -10.67 -6.11 3.73
N ILE A 107 -10.52 -6.98 4.71
CA ILE A 107 -10.77 -6.68 6.12
C ILE A 107 -9.83 -5.57 6.61
N LEU A 108 -8.52 -5.67 6.32
CA LEU A 108 -7.53 -4.65 6.70
C LEU A 108 -7.80 -3.31 6.00
N PHE A 109 -8.19 -3.34 4.73
CA PHE A 109 -8.55 -2.15 3.97
C PHE A 109 -9.74 -1.42 4.61
N GLU A 110 -10.82 -2.14 4.98
CA GLU A 110 -11.98 -1.55 5.65
C GLU A 110 -11.62 -1.00 7.04
N ARG A 111 -10.85 -1.74 7.82
CA ARG A 111 -10.36 -1.30 9.13
C ARG A 111 -9.50 -0.05 9.02
N PHE A 112 -8.61 0.02 8.03
CA PHE A 112 -7.80 1.20 7.77
C PHE A 112 -8.69 2.41 7.40
N CYS A 113 -9.65 2.24 6.50
CA CYS A 113 -10.55 3.32 6.09
C CYS A 113 -11.42 3.85 7.23
N SER A 114 -11.90 2.97 8.12
CA SER A 114 -12.78 3.30 9.24
C SER A 114 -12.04 3.69 10.53
N SER A 115 -10.71 3.51 10.61
CA SER A 115 -9.94 3.83 11.82
C SER A 115 -10.06 5.31 12.17
N GLU A 116 -10.43 5.60 13.40
CA GLU A 116 -10.43 6.95 13.99
C GLU A 116 -9.10 7.27 14.71
N ASN A 117 -8.29 6.25 14.95
CA ASN A 117 -7.00 6.39 15.62
C ASN A 117 -5.95 7.05 14.71
N GLU A 118 -4.95 7.65 15.31
CA GLU A 118 -3.76 8.10 14.60
C GLU A 118 -3.01 6.91 14.00
N PHE A 119 -2.54 7.10 12.77
CA PHE A 119 -1.72 6.09 12.11
C PHE A 119 -0.27 6.13 12.63
N ALA A 120 0.34 4.96 12.73
CA ALA A 120 1.76 4.84 13.03
C ALA A 120 2.62 5.57 11.98
N PRO A 121 3.83 6.07 12.32
CA PRO A 121 4.71 6.74 11.37
C PRO A 121 5.02 5.86 10.16
N HIS A 122 5.00 6.47 8.97
CA HIS A 122 5.36 5.77 7.74
C HIS A 122 6.88 5.59 7.63
N GLY A 123 7.35 4.41 7.26
CA GLY A 123 8.79 4.11 7.18
C GLY A 123 9.56 5.10 6.31
N MET A 124 9.03 5.48 5.15
CA MET A 124 9.69 6.42 4.24
C MET A 124 9.35 7.89 4.53
N PHE A 125 8.11 8.22 4.93
CA PHE A 125 7.62 9.59 5.05
C PHE A 125 7.47 10.09 6.49
N GLY A 126 7.63 9.22 7.49
CA GLY A 126 7.46 9.55 8.89
C GLY A 126 6.01 9.86 9.26
N GLN A 127 5.79 10.82 10.15
CA GLN A 127 4.43 11.20 10.55
C GLN A 127 3.67 11.79 9.37
N MET A 128 2.43 11.34 9.21
CA MET A 128 1.51 11.78 8.16
C MET A 128 0.16 12.09 8.78
N SER A 129 -0.51 13.14 8.30
CA SER A 129 -1.89 13.40 8.65
C SER A 129 -2.81 12.29 8.11
N ARG A 130 -4.05 12.20 8.63
CA ARG A 130 -5.05 11.25 8.12
C ARG A 130 -5.28 11.43 6.62
N SER A 131 -5.43 12.66 6.14
CA SER A 131 -5.63 12.94 4.71
C SER A 131 -4.44 12.48 3.85
N GLU A 132 -3.21 12.73 4.30
CA GLU A 132 -2.01 12.24 3.62
C GLU A 132 -1.97 10.71 3.60
N ARG A 133 -2.35 10.04 4.70
CA ARG A 133 -2.41 8.56 4.77
C ARG A 133 -3.45 7.98 3.80
N MET A 134 -4.65 8.54 3.77
CA MET A 134 -5.70 8.11 2.85
C MET A 134 -5.29 8.32 1.39
N ARG A 135 -4.63 9.43 1.08
CA ARG A 135 -4.09 9.71 -0.25
C ARG A 135 -2.96 8.73 -0.61
N HIS A 136 -2.00 8.53 0.29
CA HIS A 136 -0.90 7.59 0.10
C HIS A 136 -1.41 6.17 -0.16
N ALA A 137 -2.33 5.69 0.67
CA ALA A 137 -2.88 4.35 0.54
C ALA A 137 -3.60 4.15 -0.81
N TYR A 138 -4.37 5.16 -1.28
CA TYR A 138 -4.95 5.13 -2.61
C TYR A 138 -3.88 4.96 -3.69
N LEU A 139 -2.87 5.84 -3.70
CA LEU A 139 -1.80 5.83 -4.71
C LEU A 139 -0.99 4.53 -4.69
N HIS A 140 -0.77 3.96 -3.51
CA HIS A 140 -0.04 2.72 -3.33
C HIS A 140 -0.80 1.53 -3.91
N ILE A 141 -2.10 1.43 -3.62
CA ILE A 141 -2.94 0.38 -4.18
C ILE A 141 -3.07 0.55 -5.69
N ASP A 142 -3.36 1.77 -6.18
CA ASP A 142 -3.46 2.07 -7.60
C ASP A 142 -2.18 1.70 -8.37
N HIS A 143 -1.00 2.03 -7.80
CA HIS A 143 0.28 1.65 -8.38
C HIS A 143 0.39 0.13 -8.59
N HIS A 144 0.05 -0.65 -7.56
CA HIS A 144 0.12 -2.11 -7.61
C HIS A 144 -0.99 -2.73 -8.49
N LEU A 145 -2.20 -2.20 -8.48
CA LEU A 145 -3.25 -2.69 -9.39
C LEU A 145 -2.83 -2.48 -10.85
N ARG A 146 -2.29 -1.32 -11.20
CA ARG A 146 -1.72 -1.09 -12.56
C ARG A 146 -0.54 -2.02 -12.87
N GLN A 147 0.25 -2.40 -11.87
CA GLN A 147 1.31 -3.39 -12.05
C GLN A 147 0.76 -4.71 -12.57
N PHE A 148 -0.43 -5.10 -12.16
CA PHE A 148 -1.09 -6.34 -12.60
C PHE A 148 -2.16 -6.11 -13.68
N GLY A 149 -2.26 -4.91 -14.23
CA GLY A 149 -3.13 -4.61 -15.35
C GLY A 149 -4.61 -4.42 -14.97
N ALA A 150 -4.87 -4.25 -13.69
CA ALA A 150 -6.20 -4.01 -13.16
C ALA A 150 -6.49 -2.51 -12.94
#